data_515f71469d94945838e5c67f2a23800f
#
_entry.id   515f71469d94945838e5c67f2a23800f
#
_cell.length_a   1.000
_cell.length_b   1.000
_cell.length_c   1.000
_cell.angle_alpha   90.00
_cell.angle_beta   90.00
_cell.angle_gamma   90.00
#
_symmetry.space_group_name_H-M   'P 1'
#
loop_
_entity.id
_entity.type
_entity.pdbx_description
1 polymer ?
#
loop_
_entity_poly.entity_id
_entity_poly.type
_entity_poly.pdbx_seq_one_letter_code
_entity_poly.pdbx_strand_id
1 'polypeptide(L)'
;MKRRALLSGALALATPFIARAQTAPLVVVIGGGFGGATAARFLRRADPPIDVVLVEPSSTFTACPFSNEVIIGQRDIAAQRFDYRGVAATGVRVVQSAATRINPAQRSVAFGDNLLNYDRLILSPGIDIAWGALPGYDEAAAERMPHAWKAGEQTLLLRRQLDAMADGGVVVISAPANPYRCPPGPYERASLIAYYLKTRKPRSKLILLDSKDIFSKQKLFQAAWKELYPDLLEWVSLSDGGKVTRVDPSTNTFETDFGSHKADVANVIPPERAGAIAAAAGVADRTGWCPIDPVTFESKLQPGIHVIGDAAIAGAMPKSAFAANAQAKVCADAVAQLLVGSAPVEPRLINTCYSKVAPGNAISVAGVYRPVNGQLTDIEGAGGTSPLNAPAEQRAKEAEYADAWFETITRETFG
;
A
#
# COMPACT_ATOMS: atom_id res chain seq x y z
N MET A 1 19.09 -19.41 92.91
CA MET A 1 18.33 -18.37 92.04
C MET A 1 18.58 -18.71 90.61
N LYS A 2 17.59 -19.29 89.91
CA LYS A 2 17.69 -19.73 88.50
C LYS A 2 16.87 -18.70 87.65
N ARG A 3 17.55 -17.99 86.77
CA ARG A 3 16.91 -17.08 85.77
C ARG A 3 16.49 -17.91 84.57
N ARG A 4 15.21 -17.96 84.30
CA ARG A 4 14.64 -18.48 83.04
C ARG A 4 14.66 -17.38 81.97
N ALA A 5 15.34 -17.63 80.86
CA ALA A 5 15.26 -16.77 79.62
C ALA A 5 14.08 -17.24 78.79
N LEU A 6 13.15 -16.32 78.45
CA LEU A 6 12.06 -16.52 77.52
C LEU A 6 12.57 -16.18 76.10
N LEU A 7 12.62 -17.18 75.23
CA LEU A 7 12.84 -17.02 73.81
C LEU A 7 11.48 -16.72 73.11
N SER A 8 11.30 -15.51 72.68
CA SER A 8 10.18 -15.14 71.83
C SER A 8 10.54 -15.47 70.38
N GLY A 9 9.95 -16.49 69.80
CA GLY A 9 10.04 -16.84 68.38
C GLY A 9 9.09 -15.98 67.58
N ALA A 10 9.63 -15.17 66.70
CA ALA A 10 8.85 -14.45 65.68
C ALA A 10 8.55 -15.39 64.52
N LEU A 11 7.28 -15.80 64.36
CA LEU A 11 6.78 -16.49 63.16
C LEU A 11 6.67 -15.45 62.03
N ALA A 12 7.57 -15.47 61.06
CA ALA A 12 7.44 -14.77 59.81
C ALA A 12 6.37 -15.49 58.92
N LEU A 13 5.20 -14.91 58.80
CA LEU A 13 4.18 -15.31 57.83
C LEU A 13 4.69 -15.02 56.42
N ALA A 14 5.23 -16.05 55.75
CA ALA A 14 5.51 -15.99 54.32
C ALA A 14 4.16 -16.02 53.58
N THR A 15 3.70 -14.85 53.15
CA THR A 15 2.60 -14.76 52.17
C THR A 15 3.09 -15.38 50.86
N PRO A 16 2.38 -16.36 50.28
CA PRO A 16 2.76 -16.87 48.97
C PRO A 16 2.55 -15.77 47.95
N PHE A 17 3.62 -15.33 47.30
CA PHE A 17 3.56 -14.56 46.06
C PHE A 17 2.89 -15.45 45.01
N ILE A 18 1.60 -15.27 44.78
CA ILE A 18 0.93 -15.85 43.63
C ILE A 18 1.48 -15.06 42.44
N ALA A 19 2.50 -15.60 41.79
CA ALA A 19 2.92 -15.13 40.47
C ALA A 19 1.72 -15.34 39.54
N ARG A 20 0.96 -14.26 39.30
CA ARG A 20 -0.07 -14.23 38.26
C ARG A 20 0.68 -14.48 36.95
N ALA A 21 0.44 -15.63 36.30
CA ALA A 21 0.97 -15.87 34.97
C ALA A 21 0.58 -14.66 34.10
N GLN A 22 1.56 -13.86 33.74
CA GLN A 22 1.34 -12.67 32.88
C GLN A 22 0.92 -13.23 31.53
N THR A 23 -0.35 -13.05 31.17
CA THR A 23 -0.83 -13.41 29.83
C THR A 23 -0.02 -12.61 28.81
N ALA A 24 0.45 -13.26 27.76
CA ALA A 24 1.18 -12.59 26.69
C ALA A 24 0.40 -11.34 26.20
N PRO A 25 1.08 -10.22 25.93
CA PRO A 25 0.40 -9.02 25.42
C PRO A 25 -0.25 -9.35 24.06
N LEU A 26 -1.43 -8.75 23.83
CA LEU A 26 -2.21 -8.96 22.62
C LEU A 26 -2.08 -7.79 21.67
N VAL A 27 -1.60 -8.04 20.46
CA VAL A 27 -1.60 -7.08 19.35
C VAL A 27 -2.64 -7.49 18.32
N VAL A 28 -3.54 -6.56 18.00
CA VAL A 28 -4.49 -6.73 16.89
C VAL A 28 -3.96 -6.01 15.68
N VAL A 29 -3.98 -6.66 14.52
CA VAL A 29 -3.62 -6.09 13.22
C VAL A 29 -4.86 -6.08 12.35
N ILE A 30 -5.23 -4.93 11.76
CA ILE A 30 -6.36 -4.79 10.85
C ILE A 30 -5.86 -4.52 9.44
N GLY A 31 -6.28 -5.38 8.50
CA GLY A 31 -5.89 -5.37 7.10
C GLY A 31 -4.75 -6.33 6.78
N GLY A 32 -5.00 -7.26 5.86
CA GLY A 32 -4.11 -8.38 5.50
C GLY A 32 -3.24 -8.14 4.27
N GLY A 33 -3.02 -6.88 3.85
CA GLY A 33 -2.12 -6.56 2.74
C GLY A 33 -0.64 -6.66 3.10
N PHE A 34 0.24 -6.14 2.23
CA PHE A 34 1.71 -6.19 2.43
C PHE A 34 2.18 -5.63 3.77
N GLY A 35 1.52 -4.59 4.30
CA GLY A 35 1.86 -4.04 5.61
C GLY A 35 1.40 -4.96 6.74
N GLY A 36 0.08 -5.20 6.85
CA GLY A 36 -0.48 -5.88 8.02
C GLY A 36 -0.09 -7.35 8.14
N ALA A 37 -0.09 -8.12 7.04
CA ALA A 37 0.34 -9.51 7.08
C ALA A 37 1.83 -9.64 7.44
N THR A 38 2.69 -8.74 6.94
CA THR A 38 4.10 -8.67 7.35
C THR A 38 4.23 -8.31 8.82
N ALA A 39 3.54 -7.27 9.31
CA ALA A 39 3.59 -6.86 10.71
C ALA A 39 3.16 -8.00 11.64
N ALA A 40 2.06 -8.71 11.32
CA ALA A 40 1.57 -9.83 12.09
C ALA A 40 2.60 -10.96 12.20
N ARG A 41 3.26 -11.33 11.09
CA ARG A 41 4.31 -12.35 11.07
C ARG A 41 5.56 -11.93 11.88
N PHE A 42 5.96 -10.68 11.76
CA PHE A 42 7.14 -10.16 12.44
C PHE A 42 6.92 -10.04 13.94
N LEU A 43 5.74 -9.63 14.41
CA LEU A 43 5.39 -9.61 15.83
C LEU A 43 5.48 -11.00 16.47
N ARG A 44 5.15 -12.08 15.74
CA ARG A 44 5.28 -13.46 16.26
C ARG A 44 6.72 -13.92 16.46
N ARG A 45 7.71 -13.17 15.97
CA ARG A 45 9.15 -13.44 16.17
C ARG A 45 9.71 -12.71 17.39
N ALA A 46 8.91 -11.86 18.05
CA ALA A 46 9.33 -11.11 19.22
C ALA A 46 9.62 -12.01 20.43
N ASP A 47 10.56 -11.60 21.26
CA ASP A 47 10.87 -12.19 22.56
C ASP A 47 10.80 -11.06 23.61
N PRO A 48 9.94 -11.14 24.63
CA PRO A 48 8.98 -12.21 24.92
C PRO A 48 7.84 -12.35 23.87
N PRO A 49 7.17 -13.53 23.84
CA PRO A 49 6.13 -13.82 22.86
C PRO A 49 4.96 -12.84 22.96
N ILE A 50 4.43 -12.44 21.80
CA ILE A 50 3.26 -11.57 21.64
C ILE A 50 2.14 -12.39 21.00
N ASP A 51 0.93 -12.34 21.54
CA ASP A 51 -0.25 -12.87 20.87
C ASP A 51 -0.69 -11.93 19.77
N VAL A 52 -0.92 -12.47 18.58
CA VAL A 52 -1.26 -11.66 17.39
C VAL A 52 -2.54 -12.15 16.73
N VAL A 53 -3.47 -11.22 16.50
CA VAL A 53 -4.70 -11.45 15.76
C VAL A 53 -4.68 -10.57 14.51
N LEU A 54 -4.77 -11.19 13.34
CA LEU A 54 -4.97 -10.50 12.06
C LEU A 54 -6.45 -10.53 11.70
N VAL A 55 -7.09 -9.36 11.58
CA VAL A 55 -8.49 -9.20 11.17
C VAL A 55 -8.51 -8.73 9.71
N GLU A 56 -9.06 -9.57 8.82
CA GLU A 56 -9.14 -9.32 7.38
C GLU A 56 -10.42 -9.93 6.81
N PRO A 57 -11.27 -9.17 6.11
CA PRO A 57 -12.55 -9.68 5.61
C PRO A 57 -12.41 -10.72 4.48
N SER A 58 -11.37 -10.60 3.67
CA SER A 58 -11.18 -11.46 2.50
C SER A 58 -10.36 -12.72 2.85
N SER A 59 -10.71 -13.85 2.28
CA SER A 59 -9.90 -15.09 2.41
C SER A 59 -8.60 -15.04 1.61
N THR A 60 -8.49 -14.13 0.67
CA THR A 60 -7.31 -13.92 -0.18
C THR A 60 -7.05 -12.45 -0.41
N PHE A 61 -5.79 -12.08 -0.46
CA PHE A 61 -5.33 -10.76 -0.88
C PHE A 61 -4.99 -10.77 -2.37
N THR A 62 -5.45 -9.75 -3.12
CA THR A 62 -5.07 -9.56 -4.53
C THR A 62 -4.04 -8.44 -4.62
N ALA A 63 -2.80 -8.77 -4.98
CA ALA A 63 -1.70 -7.84 -5.05
C ALA A 63 -1.82 -6.87 -6.24
N CYS A 64 -1.59 -5.58 -6.00
CA CYS A 64 -1.58 -4.54 -7.04
C CYS A 64 -0.29 -4.48 -7.87
N PRO A 65 0.93 -4.67 -7.30
CA PRO A 65 2.13 -4.80 -8.13
C PRO A 65 1.94 -5.87 -9.19
N PHE A 66 2.37 -5.59 -10.44
CA PHE A 66 2.17 -6.43 -11.62
C PHE A 66 0.73 -6.59 -12.13
N SER A 67 -0.26 -5.96 -11.52
CA SER A 67 -1.63 -5.97 -12.07
C SER A 67 -1.73 -5.30 -13.45
N ASN A 68 -0.78 -4.42 -13.80
CA ASN A 68 -0.68 -3.85 -15.14
C ASN A 68 -0.32 -4.91 -16.22
N GLU A 69 0.42 -5.96 -15.87
CA GLU A 69 0.66 -7.10 -16.75
C GLU A 69 -0.61 -7.94 -16.98
N VAL A 70 -1.50 -8.01 -15.97
CA VAL A 70 -2.80 -8.65 -16.12
C VAL A 70 -3.66 -7.88 -17.11
N ILE A 71 -3.66 -6.54 -17.05
CA ILE A 71 -4.40 -5.68 -17.97
C ILE A 71 -4.02 -5.95 -19.43
N ILE A 72 -2.75 -6.19 -19.72
CA ILE A 72 -2.28 -6.46 -21.08
C ILE A 72 -2.19 -7.97 -21.42
N GLY A 73 -2.62 -8.85 -20.51
CA GLY A 73 -2.67 -10.31 -20.69
C GLY A 73 -1.36 -11.05 -20.68
N GLN A 74 -0.37 -10.50 -20.05
CA GLN A 74 0.92 -11.16 -19.85
C GLN A 74 1.00 -11.93 -18.53
N ARG A 75 0.03 -11.73 -17.63
CA ARG A 75 -0.06 -12.40 -16.34
C ARG A 75 -1.50 -12.79 -16.04
N ASP A 76 -1.69 -13.94 -15.41
CA ASP A 76 -3.00 -14.33 -14.90
C ASP A 76 -3.29 -13.62 -13.58
N ILE A 77 -4.54 -13.21 -13.35
CA ILE A 77 -4.99 -12.62 -12.08
C ILE A 77 -4.82 -13.60 -10.90
N ALA A 78 -4.88 -14.90 -11.15
CA ALA A 78 -4.63 -15.91 -10.13
C ALA A 78 -3.22 -15.81 -9.52
N ALA A 79 -2.21 -15.42 -10.32
CA ALA A 79 -0.85 -15.18 -9.85
C ALA A 79 -0.71 -13.93 -8.96
N GLN A 80 -1.77 -13.14 -8.83
CA GLN A 80 -1.84 -11.97 -7.94
C GLN A 80 -2.55 -12.29 -6.61
N ARG A 81 -3.10 -13.50 -6.44
CA ARG A 81 -3.90 -13.89 -5.27
C ARG A 81 -3.10 -14.73 -4.29
N PHE A 82 -3.11 -14.32 -3.03
CA PHE A 82 -2.39 -14.96 -1.93
C PHE A 82 -3.35 -15.20 -0.77
N ASP A 83 -3.35 -16.41 -0.20
CA ASP A 83 -4.11 -16.72 1.00
C ASP A 83 -3.28 -16.47 2.28
N TYR A 84 -3.91 -16.68 3.43
CA TYR A 84 -3.27 -16.40 4.74
C TYR A 84 -2.79 -17.67 5.46
N ARG A 85 -2.70 -18.83 4.79
CA ARG A 85 -2.24 -20.08 5.43
C ARG A 85 -0.80 -19.96 5.93
N GLY A 86 0.09 -19.35 5.15
CA GLY A 86 1.46 -19.11 5.57
C GLY A 86 1.57 -18.13 6.74
N VAL A 87 0.69 -17.13 6.81
CA VAL A 87 0.58 -16.22 7.96
C VAL A 87 0.12 -16.99 9.20
N ALA A 88 -0.94 -17.78 9.08
CA ALA A 88 -1.46 -18.59 10.19
C ALA A 88 -0.44 -19.63 10.69
N ALA A 89 0.36 -20.22 9.81
CA ALA A 89 1.41 -21.17 10.16
C ALA A 89 2.50 -20.60 11.09
N THR A 90 2.65 -19.26 11.14
CA THR A 90 3.56 -18.60 12.10
C THR A 90 2.96 -18.43 13.51
N GLY A 91 1.74 -18.91 13.74
CA GLY A 91 1.03 -18.76 15.02
C GLY A 91 0.20 -17.49 15.14
N VAL A 92 0.01 -16.74 14.02
CA VAL A 92 -0.95 -15.64 13.94
C VAL A 92 -2.37 -16.19 13.86
N ARG A 93 -3.27 -15.72 14.73
CA ARG A 93 -4.69 -16.02 14.63
C ARG A 93 -5.33 -15.16 13.55
N VAL A 94 -5.62 -15.73 12.39
CA VAL A 94 -6.31 -15.04 11.29
C VAL A 94 -7.82 -15.12 11.49
N VAL A 95 -8.48 -13.97 11.53
CA VAL A 95 -9.94 -13.84 11.67
C VAL A 95 -10.47 -13.25 10.36
N GLN A 96 -11.21 -14.07 9.62
CA GLN A 96 -11.87 -13.64 8.39
C GLN A 96 -13.15 -12.88 8.70
N SER A 97 -12.99 -11.59 9.01
CA SER A 97 -14.10 -10.67 9.31
C SER A 97 -13.68 -9.22 9.07
N ALA A 98 -14.63 -8.36 8.77
CA ALA A 98 -14.40 -6.92 8.71
C ALA A 98 -14.39 -6.33 10.13
N ALA A 99 -13.37 -5.53 10.46
CA ALA A 99 -13.42 -4.66 11.63
C ALA A 99 -14.45 -3.55 11.38
N THR A 100 -15.46 -3.46 12.25
CA THR A 100 -16.58 -2.53 12.08
C THR A 100 -16.51 -1.30 12.97
N ARG A 101 -15.85 -1.42 14.14
CA ARG A 101 -15.68 -0.33 15.09
C ARG A 101 -14.40 -0.48 15.88
N ILE A 102 -13.72 0.62 16.12
CA ILE A 102 -12.57 0.72 17.01
C ILE A 102 -12.94 1.74 18.10
N ASN A 103 -12.69 1.37 19.36
CA ASN A 103 -12.81 2.26 20.49
C ASN A 103 -11.41 2.48 21.11
N PRO A 104 -10.70 3.57 20.78
CA PRO A 104 -9.36 3.82 21.28
C PRO A 104 -9.30 3.96 22.81
N ALA A 105 -10.32 4.59 23.43
CA ALA A 105 -10.37 4.81 24.87
C ALA A 105 -10.49 3.51 25.67
N GLN A 106 -11.22 2.53 25.15
CA GLN A 106 -11.37 1.19 25.74
C GLN A 106 -10.36 0.17 25.19
N ARG A 107 -9.52 0.56 24.23
CA ARG A 107 -8.60 -0.33 23.51
C ARG A 107 -9.29 -1.57 23.00
N SER A 108 -10.40 -1.41 22.27
CA SER A 108 -11.19 -2.53 21.77
C SER A 108 -11.54 -2.39 20.29
N VAL A 109 -11.64 -3.54 19.61
CA VAL A 109 -12.05 -3.68 18.21
C VAL A 109 -13.26 -4.60 18.14
N ALA A 110 -14.30 -4.17 17.42
CA ALA A 110 -15.45 -4.99 17.09
C ALA A 110 -15.33 -5.54 15.65
N PHE A 111 -15.66 -6.82 15.46
CA PHE A 111 -15.73 -7.50 14.18
C PHE A 111 -16.79 -8.61 14.25
N GLY A 112 -17.72 -8.63 13.30
CA GLY A 112 -18.94 -9.45 13.43
C GLY A 112 -19.62 -9.18 14.77
N ASP A 113 -20.00 -10.22 15.48
CA ASP A 113 -20.60 -10.15 16.83
C ASP A 113 -19.56 -10.17 17.97
N ASN A 114 -18.27 -10.10 17.63
CA ASN A 114 -17.17 -10.21 18.60
C ASN A 114 -16.62 -8.84 18.96
N LEU A 115 -16.17 -8.73 20.23
CA LEU A 115 -15.40 -7.62 20.75
C LEU A 115 -14.07 -8.16 21.30
N LEU A 116 -12.94 -7.57 20.89
CA LEU A 116 -11.62 -7.97 21.33
C LEU A 116 -10.87 -6.76 21.89
N ASN A 117 -10.37 -6.88 23.11
CA ASN A 117 -9.47 -5.88 23.71
C ASN A 117 -8.04 -6.14 23.24
N TYR A 118 -7.24 -5.06 23.11
CA TYR A 118 -5.85 -5.12 22.68
C TYR A 118 -4.92 -4.30 23.60
N ASP A 119 -3.67 -4.66 23.65
CA ASP A 119 -2.61 -3.83 24.27
C ASP A 119 -2.09 -2.80 23.29
N ARG A 120 -1.93 -3.19 22.01
CA ARG A 120 -1.58 -2.33 20.88
C ARG A 120 -2.40 -2.72 19.65
N LEU A 121 -2.69 -1.74 18.79
CA LEU A 121 -3.40 -1.93 17.54
C LEU A 121 -2.54 -1.46 16.36
N ILE A 122 -2.42 -2.27 15.31
CA ILE A 122 -1.81 -1.86 14.05
C ILE A 122 -2.89 -1.80 12.98
N LEU A 123 -3.03 -0.64 12.34
CA LEU A 123 -3.92 -0.42 11.21
C LEU A 123 -3.10 -0.39 9.91
N SER A 124 -3.43 -1.29 8.99
CA SER A 124 -2.88 -1.35 7.64
C SER A 124 -4.01 -1.41 6.60
N PRO A 125 -4.95 -0.43 6.60
CA PRO A 125 -6.18 -0.52 5.82
C PRO A 125 -5.98 -0.22 4.34
N GLY A 126 -4.76 0.15 3.92
CA GLY A 126 -4.49 0.58 2.56
C GLY A 126 -5.23 1.86 2.20
N ILE A 127 -5.68 1.95 0.94
CA ILE A 127 -6.45 3.09 0.40
C ILE A 127 -7.90 2.72 0.15
N ASP A 128 -8.75 3.75 0.21
CA ASP A 128 -10.08 3.75 -0.39
C ASP A 128 -10.18 4.80 -1.48
N ILE A 129 -11.06 4.53 -2.45
CA ILE A 129 -11.42 5.50 -3.47
C ILE A 129 -12.24 6.60 -2.78
N ALA A 130 -11.90 7.87 -3.06
CA ALA A 130 -12.68 9.00 -2.62
C ALA A 130 -13.85 9.24 -3.61
N TRP A 131 -14.85 8.34 -3.54
CA TRP A 131 -16.02 8.41 -4.42
C TRP A 131 -16.67 9.78 -4.39
N GLY A 132 -17.01 10.31 -5.57
CA GLY A 132 -17.58 11.65 -5.74
C GLY A 132 -16.59 12.81 -5.68
N ALA A 133 -15.31 12.57 -5.32
CA ALA A 133 -14.29 13.62 -5.34
C ALA A 133 -13.93 14.08 -6.77
N LEU A 134 -14.10 13.22 -7.76
CA LEU A 134 -14.09 13.57 -9.18
C LEU A 134 -15.56 13.62 -9.65
N PRO A 135 -16.09 14.78 -10.03
CA PRO A 135 -17.46 14.93 -10.53
C PRO A 135 -17.79 13.93 -11.66
N GLY A 136 -18.93 13.26 -11.53
CA GLY A 136 -19.38 12.22 -12.47
C GLY A 136 -18.77 10.85 -12.26
N TYR A 137 -17.88 10.66 -11.26
CA TYR A 137 -17.25 9.39 -10.97
C TYR A 137 -17.66 8.83 -9.61
N ASP A 138 -18.41 7.75 -9.63
CA ASP A 138 -18.88 6.97 -8.50
C ASP A 138 -18.68 5.46 -8.75
N GLU A 139 -19.19 4.62 -7.86
CA GLU A 139 -19.10 3.16 -8.01
C GLU A 139 -19.79 2.66 -9.28
N ALA A 140 -20.93 3.24 -9.68
CA ALA A 140 -21.63 2.87 -10.90
C ALA A 140 -20.86 3.33 -12.16
N ALA A 141 -20.25 4.49 -12.13
CA ALA A 141 -19.37 4.96 -13.18
C ALA A 141 -18.16 4.04 -13.40
N ALA A 142 -17.62 3.47 -12.33
CA ALA A 142 -16.48 2.55 -12.39
C ALA A 142 -16.79 1.22 -13.11
N GLU A 143 -18.07 0.85 -13.25
CA GLU A 143 -18.47 -0.31 -14.06
C GLU A 143 -18.35 -0.06 -15.58
N ARG A 144 -18.25 1.20 -15.98
CA ARG A 144 -18.07 1.61 -17.38
C ARG A 144 -16.68 2.16 -17.65
N MET A 145 -16.16 2.98 -16.75
CA MET A 145 -14.84 3.60 -16.78
C MET A 145 -13.98 3.05 -15.64
N PRO A 146 -13.47 1.81 -15.74
CA PRO A 146 -12.81 1.14 -14.63
C PRO A 146 -11.60 1.92 -14.11
N HIS A 147 -11.47 1.99 -12.77
CA HIS A 147 -10.25 2.50 -12.17
C HIS A 147 -9.09 1.49 -12.26
N ALA A 148 -9.37 0.19 -12.16
CA ALA A 148 -8.38 -0.87 -12.11
C ALA A 148 -7.21 -0.56 -11.13
N TRP A 149 -7.50 0.22 -10.07
CA TRP A 149 -6.51 0.70 -9.11
C TRP A 149 -6.46 -0.15 -7.85
N LYS A 150 -7.58 -0.73 -7.43
CA LYS A 150 -7.61 -1.92 -6.57
C LYS A 150 -7.61 -3.14 -7.49
N ALA A 151 -6.61 -4.02 -7.38
CA ALA A 151 -6.49 -5.20 -8.24
C ALA A 151 -7.64 -6.18 -8.00
N GLY A 152 -8.12 -6.81 -9.05
CA GLY A 152 -9.25 -7.74 -9.03
C GLY A 152 -10.18 -7.53 -10.21
N GLU A 153 -11.49 -7.50 -9.98
CA GLU A 153 -12.51 -7.43 -11.04
C GLU A 153 -12.38 -6.18 -11.92
N GLN A 154 -11.99 -5.05 -11.35
CA GLN A 154 -11.73 -3.82 -12.10
C GLN A 154 -10.53 -3.95 -13.07
N THR A 155 -9.51 -4.73 -12.69
CA THR A 155 -8.37 -5.06 -13.57
C THR A 155 -8.83 -5.90 -14.76
N LEU A 156 -9.65 -6.91 -14.48
CA LEU A 156 -10.22 -7.78 -15.51
C LEU A 156 -11.22 -7.03 -16.41
N LEU A 157 -11.96 -6.08 -15.86
CA LEU A 157 -12.89 -5.25 -16.64
C LEU A 157 -12.10 -4.39 -17.65
N LEU A 158 -11.06 -3.70 -17.21
CA LEU A 158 -10.21 -2.91 -18.11
C LEU A 158 -9.56 -3.80 -19.18
N ARG A 159 -9.11 -4.99 -18.82
CA ARG A 159 -8.59 -5.99 -19.76
C ARG A 159 -9.63 -6.34 -20.83
N ARG A 160 -10.84 -6.71 -20.43
CA ARG A 160 -11.92 -7.07 -21.39
C ARG A 160 -12.26 -5.91 -22.32
N GLN A 161 -12.26 -4.67 -21.82
CA GLN A 161 -12.51 -3.48 -22.66
C GLN A 161 -11.40 -3.25 -23.69
N LEU A 162 -10.13 -3.40 -23.30
CA LEU A 162 -8.99 -3.31 -24.22
C LEU A 162 -9.05 -4.40 -25.30
N ASP A 163 -9.41 -5.64 -24.93
CA ASP A 163 -9.54 -6.74 -25.89
C ASP A 163 -10.68 -6.48 -26.89
N ALA A 164 -11.82 -5.94 -26.43
CA ALA A 164 -13.00 -5.69 -27.23
C ALA A 164 -12.90 -4.44 -28.14
N MET A 165 -12.02 -3.48 -27.79
CA MET A 165 -11.81 -2.26 -28.55
C MET A 165 -11.35 -2.57 -29.99
N ALA A 166 -11.91 -1.90 -31.00
CA ALA A 166 -11.42 -2.01 -32.37
C ALA A 166 -10.01 -1.43 -32.54
N ASP A 167 -9.23 -1.95 -33.50
CA ASP A 167 -7.97 -1.30 -33.89
C ASP A 167 -8.25 0.07 -34.54
N GLY A 168 -7.60 1.12 -34.03
CA GLY A 168 -7.86 2.52 -34.33
C GLY A 168 -8.63 3.25 -33.23
N GLY A 169 -9.03 2.55 -32.15
CA GLY A 169 -9.68 3.16 -30.98
C GLY A 169 -8.73 3.97 -30.11
N VAL A 170 -9.30 4.82 -29.25
CA VAL A 170 -8.57 5.70 -28.33
C VAL A 170 -8.73 5.21 -26.90
N VAL A 171 -7.59 4.98 -26.23
CA VAL A 171 -7.54 4.73 -24.78
C VAL A 171 -7.22 6.05 -24.07
N VAL A 172 -8.02 6.42 -23.07
CA VAL A 172 -7.71 7.58 -22.22
C VAL A 172 -7.54 7.11 -20.78
N ILE A 173 -6.43 7.53 -20.16
CA ILE A 173 -6.14 7.30 -18.75
C ILE A 173 -6.11 8.65 -18.04
N SER A 174 -6.77 8.79 -16.89
CA SER A 174 -6.57 9.95 -16.02
C SER A 174 -5.74 9.59 -14.79
N ALA A 175 -4.73 10.41 -14.47
CA ALA A 175 -3.91 10.30 -13.29
C ALA A 175 -4.27 11.40 -12.27
N PRO A 176 -4.48 11.07 -10.97
CA PRO A 176 -4.88 12.03 -9.95
C PRO A 176 -3.73 12.91 -9.49
N ALA A 177 -4.06 14.02 -8.79
CA ALA A 177 -3.09 14.78 -8.02
C ALA A 177 -2.56 13.98 -6.82
N ASN A 178 -1.40 14.37 -6.29
CA ASN A 178 -0.83 13.80 -5.06
C ASN A 178 -1.68 14.19 -3.82
N PRO A 179 -1.69 13.35 -2.75
CA PRO A 179 -1.05 12.04 -2.65
C PRO A 179 -1.95 10.90 -3.15
N TYR A 180 -1.33 9.89 -3.74
CA TYR A 180 -2.01 8.65 -4.14
C TYR A 180 -1.05 7.45 -4.06
N ARG A 181 -1.59 6.22 -4.07
CA ARG A 181 -0.80 5.00 -4.03
C ARG A 181 -0.03 4.77 -5.32
N CYS A 182 1.23 4.26 -5.21
CA CYS A 182 2.05 3.87 -6.34
C CYS A 182 2.30 5.03 -7.32
N PRO A 183 3.08 6.07 -6.92
CA PRO A 183 3.32 7.25 -7.75
C PRO A 183 3.74 6.97 -9.20
N PRO A 184 4.56 5.94 -9.54
CA PRO A 184 4.87 5.62 -10.93
C PRO A 184 3.80 4.77 -11.64
N GLY A 185 2.78 4.28 -10.94
CA GLY A 185 1.81 3.30 -11.46
C GLY A 185 1.02 3.73 -12.70
N PRO A 186 0.51 4.98 -12.81
CA PRO A 186 -0.20 5.44 -14.00
C PRO A 186 0.68 5.40 -15.25
N TYR A 187 1.95 5.74 -15.12
CA TYR A 187 2.92 5.83 -16.22
C TYR A 187 3.40 4.46 -16.68
N GLU A 188 3.57 3.53 -15.73
CA GLU A 188 3.79 2.11 -16.03
C GLU A 188 2.59 1.53 -16.78
N ARG A 189 1.37 1.77 -16.29
CA ARG A 189 0.13 1.35 -16.95
C ARG A 189 0.04 1.87 -18.37
N ALA A 190 0.28 3.16 -18.56
CA ALA A 190 0.30 3.78 -19.90
C ALA A 190 1.33 3.11 -20.81
N SER A 191 2.55 2.84 -20.31
CA SER A 191 3.60 2.15 -21.05
C SER A 191 3.19 0.75 -21.49
N LEU A 192 2.64 -0.04 -20.57
CA LEU A 192 2.24 -1.43 -20.87
C LEU A 192 1.00 -1.49 -21.79
N ILE A 193 0.03 -0.58 -21.62
CA ILE A 193 -1.09 -0.48 -22.57
C ILE A 193 -0.58 0.00 -23.94
N ALA A 194 0.35 0.94 -24.02
CA ALA A 194 0.96 1.34 -25.28
C ALA A 194 1.69 0.17 -25.97
N TYR A 195 2.40 -0.68 -25.20
CA TYR A 195 2.97 -1.92 -25.73
C TYR A 195 1.88 -2.85 -26.30
N TYR A 196 0.78 -3.05 -25.56
CA TYR A 196 -0.36 -3.84 -26.03
C TYR A 196 -0.94 -3.28 -27.33
N LEU A 197 -1.17 -1.97 -27.40
CA LEU A 197 -1.69 -1.31 -28.60
C LEU A 197 -0.72 -1.48 -29.79
N LYS A 198 0.56 -1.19 -29.59
CA LYS A 198 1.58 -1.33 -30.64
C LYS A 198 1.60 -2.74 -31.25
N THR A 199 1.38 -3.76 -30.43
CA THR A 199 1.49 -5.16 -30.88
C THR A 199 0.16 -5.75 -31.36
N ARG A 200 -0.97 -5.26 -30.90
CA ARG A 200 -2.29 -5.86 -31.18
C ARG A 200 -3.24 -4.94 -31.93
N LYS A 201 -3.08 -3.62 -31.78
CA LYS A 201 -3.99 -2.59 -32.33
C LYS A 201 -3.19 -1.36 -32.75
N PRO A 202 -2.32 -1.47 -33.79
CA PRO A 202 -1.28 -0.48 -34.08
C PRO A 202 -1.77 0.86 -34.61
N ARG A 203 -3.06 0.98 -34.99
CA ARG A 203 -3.67 2.23 -35.42
C ARG A 203 -4.31 3.01 -34.27
N SER A 204 -4.34 2.40 -33.08
CA SER A 204 -4.91 2.99 -31.88
C SER A 204 -3.98 4.02 -31.24
N LYS A 205 -4.53 4.86 -30.35
CA LYS A 205 -3.79 5.84 -29.56
C LYS A 205 -4.07 5.70 -28.08
N LEU A 206 -3.12 6.17 -27.26
CA LEU A 206 -3.27 6.32 -25.82
C LEU A 206 -2.99 7.76 -25.41
N ILE A 207 -3.91 8.36 -24.65
CA ILE A 207 -3.75 9.68 -24.04
C ILE A 207 -3.72 9.50 -22.53
N LEU A 208 -2.68 10.00 -21.87
CA LEU A 208 -2.55 10.04 -20.42
C LEU A 208 -2.77 11.50 -19.96
N LEU A 209 -3.94 11.77 -19.39
CA LEU A 209 -4.32 13.04 -18.80
C LEU A 209 -3.82 13.10 -17.35
N ASP A 210 -3.01 14.09 -17.01
CA ASP A 210 -2.33 14.16 -15.74
C ASP A 210 -2.64 15.44 -14.96
N SER A 211 -2.99 15.29 -13.69
CA SER A 211 -3.21 16.43 -12.77
C SER A 211 -1.89 16.97 -12.18
N LYS A 212 -0.74 16.69 -12.83
CA LYS A 212 0.62 17.07 -12.38
C LYS A 212 1.52 17.40 -13.56
N ASP A 213 2.52 18.27 -13.32
CA ASP A 213 3.60 18.57 -14.27
C ASP A 213 4.86 17.73 -14.00
N ILE A 214 4.96 17.16 -12.82
CA ILE A 214 6.12 16.37 -12.40
C ILE A 214 5.66 15.05 -11.78
N PHE A 215 6.33 13.96 -12.16
CA PHE A 215 6.04 12.63 -11.64
C PHE A 215 7.30 11.77 -11.45
N SER A 216 7.17 10.69 -10.70
CA SER A 216 8.27 9.77 -10.39
C SER A 216 8.87 9.15 -11.64
N LYS A 217 10.20 9.24 -11.81
CA LYS A 217 10.97 8.71 -12.96
C LYS A 217 10.59 9.34 -14.31
N GLN A 218 10.07 10.57 -14.32
CA GLN A 218 9.55 11.24 -15.53
C GLN A 218 10.50 11.17 -16.72
N LYS A 219 11.77 11.56 -16.54
CA LYS A 219 12.75 11.54 -17.63
C LYS A 219 12.95 10.14 -18.23
N LEU A 220 12.91 9.11 -17.40
CA LEU A 220 13.06 7.71 -17.83
C LEU A 220 11.83 7.22 -18.60
N PHE A 221 10.63 7.53 -18.12
CA PHE A 221 9.39 7.20 -18.83
C PHE A 221 9.31 7.92 -20.17
N GLN A 222 9.56 9.22 -20.20
CA GLN A 222 9.50 10.02 -21.44
C GLN A 222 10.53 9.55 -22.47
N ALA A 223 11.75 9.20 -22.04
CA ALA A 223 12.75 8.60 -22.93
C ALA A 223 12.28 7.26 -23.51
N ALA A 224 11.73 6.38 -22.66
CA ALA A 224 11.17 5.11 -23.10
C ALA A 224 9.97 5.28 -24.05
N TRP A 225 9.08 6.22 -23.79
CA TRP A 225 7.94 6.48 -24.68
C TRP A 225 8.36 7.01 -26.04
N LYS A 226 9.34 7.92 -26.06
CA LYS A 226 9.88 8.47 -27.31
C LYS A 226 10.53 7.38 -28.16
N GLU A 227 11.22 6.42 -27.54
CA GLU A 227 11.89 5.30 -28.20
C GLU A 227 10.91 4.22 -28.64
N LEU A 228 10.03 3.78 -27.73
CA LEU A 228 9.22 2.58 -27.92
C LEU A 228 7.85 2.86 -28.54
N TYR A 229 7.26 4.03 -28.27
CA TYR A 229 5.86 4.36 -28.60
C TYR A 229 5.70 5.75 -29.22
N PRO A 230 6.55 6.15 -30.18
CA PRO A 230 6.42 7.43 -30.82
C PRO A 230 5.03 7.54 -31.47
N ASP A 231 4.38 8.70 -31.34
CA ASP A 231 3.06 9.04 -31.91
C ASP A 231 1.89 8.16 -31.41
N LEU A 232 2.13 7.15 -30.58
CA LEU A 232 1.13 6.24 -30.03
C LEU A 232 0.67 6.66 -28.63
N LEU A 233 1.61 7.12 -27.79
CA LEU A 233 1.36 7.55 -26.40
C LEU A 233 1.58 9.07 -26.29
N GLU A 234 0.54 9.77 -25.88
CA GLU A 234 0.56 11.20 -25.58
C GLU A 234 0.36 11.41 -24.07
N TRP A 235 1.26 12.17 -23.44
CA TRP A 235 1.11 12.63 -22.07
C TRP A 235 0.76 14.11 -22.05
N VAL A 236 -0.39 14.44 -21.45
CA VAL A 236 -0.89 15.80 -21.30
C VAL A 236 -0.71 16.20 -19.84
N SER A 237 0.21 17.13 -19.57
CA SER A 237 0.52 17.60 -18.23
C SER A 237 -0.57 18.51 -17.66
N LEU A 238 -0.50 18.84 -16.37
CA LEU A 238 -1.38 19.83 -15.74
C LEU A 238 -1.31 21.18 -16.49
N SER A 239 -0.10 21.66 -16.79
CA SER A 239 0.12 22.92 -17.51
C SER A 239 -0.36 22.90 -18.96
N ASP A 240 -0.42 21.71 -19.57
CA ASP A 240 -0.95 21.49 -20.92
C ASP A 240 -2.47 21.18 -20.92
N GLY A 241 -3.13 21.29 -19.76
CA GLY A 241 -4.57 21.10 -19.63
C GLY A 241 -5.01 19.66 -19.35
N GLY A 242 -4.11 18.79 -18.88
CA GLY A 242 -4.40 17.36 -18.61
C GLY A 242 -5.19 17.09 -17.33
N LYS A 243 -5.47 18.10 -16.49
CA LYS A 243 -6.28 17.90 -15.30
C LYS A 243 -7.73 17.61 -15.67
N VAL A 244 -8.17 16.38 -15.37
CA VAL A 244 -9.57 16.00 -15.50
C VAL A 244 -10.39 16.62 -14.37
N THR A 245 -11.42 17.40 -14.73
CA THR A 245 -12.31 18.10 -13.79
C THR A 245 -13.65 17.40 -13.63
N ARG A 246 -14.04 16.59 -14.63
CA ARG A 246 -15.27 15.80 -14.62
C ARG A 246 -15.16 14.62 -15.58
N VAL A 247 -15.97 13.59 -15.39
CA VAL A 247 -16.19 12.51 -16.36
C VAL A 247 -17.67 12.33 -16.64
N ASP A 248 -17.98 11.89 -17.87
CA ASP A 248 -19.30 11.43 -18.26
C ASP A 248 -19.23 9.93 -18.64
N PRO A 249 -19.68 9.04 -17.74
CA PRO A 249 -19.66 7.60 -17.98
C PRO A 249 -20.61 7.16 -19.12
N SER A 250 -21.63 7.94 -19.43
CA SER A 250 -22.59 7.59 -20.48
C SER A 250 -21.98 7.63 -21.89
N THR A 251 -20.99 8.49 -22.07
CA THR A 251 -20.30 8.74 -23.34
C THR A 251 -18.81 8.36 -23.32
N ASN A 252 -18.28 7.89 -22.18
CA ASN A 252 -16.84 7.68 -21.93
C ASN A 252 -16.01 8.93 -22.18
N THR A 253 -16.47 10.09 -21.70
CA THR A 253 -15.81 11.39 -21.95
C THR A 253 -15.14 11.89 -20.67
N PHE A 254 -13.91 12.41 -20.82
CA PHE A 254 -13.16 13.16 -19.81
C PHE A 254 -13.23 14.65 -20.14
N GLU A 255 -13.64 15.45 -19.19
CA GLU A 255 -13.68 16.92 -19.32
C GLU A 255 -12.46 17.52 -18.60
N THR A 256 -11.81 18.47 -19.23
CA THR A 256 -10.73 19.29 -18.66
C THR A 256 -11.12 20.77 -18.77
N ASP A 257 -10.30 21.66 -18.19
CA ASP A 257 -10.55 23.12 -18.32
C ASP A 257 -10.38 23.63 -19.77
N PHE A 258 -9.76 22.83 -20.67
CA PHE A 258 -9.42 23.23 -22.05
C PHE A 258 -10.17 22.43 -23.11
N GLY A 259 -10.98 21.48 -22.75
CA GLY A 259 -11.74 20.68 -23.71
C GLY A 259 -12.20 19.33 -23.17
N SER A 260 -12.58 18.44 -24.07
CA SER A 260 -13.03 17.10 -23.72
C SER A 260 -12.32 16.03 -24.55
N HIS A 261 -12.10 14.87 -23.93
CA HIS A 261 -11.48 13.71 -24.55
C HIS A 261 -12.45 12.54 -24.49
N LYS A 262 -12.94 12.09 -25.63
CA LYS A 262 -13.78 10.91 -25.76
C LYS A 262 -12.90 9.66 -25.91
N ALA A 263 -13.22 8.61 -25.17
CA ALA A 263 -12.46 7.36 -25.18
C ALA A 263 -13.31 6.18 -25.68
N ASP A 264 -12.69 5.27 -26.42
CA ASP A 264 -13.23 3.93 -26.64
C ASP A 264 -13.01 3.02 -25.42
N VAL A 265 -11.86 3.21 -24.76
CA VAL A 265 -11.58 2.61 -23.43
C VAL A 265 -11.16 3.71 -22.47
N ALA A 266 -11.91 3.88 -21.40
CA ALA A 266 -11.71 4.90 -20.39
C ALA A 266 -11.19 4.29 -19.09
N ASN A 267 -9.99 4.68 -18.64
CA ASN A 267 -9.43 4.27 -17.35
C ASN A 267 -9.29 5.50 -16.42
N VAL A 268 -10.12 5.57 -15.40
CA VAL A 268 -10.11 6.67 -14.44
C VAL A 268 -9.38 6.24 -13.17
N ILE A 269 -8.21 6.81 -12.88
CA ILE A 269 -7.56 6.67 -11.58
C ILE A 269 -8.03 7.83 -10.71
N PRO A 270 -8.96 7.61 -9.76
CA PRO A 270 -9.59 8.68 -9.02
C PRO A 270 -8.75 9.13 -7.82
N PRO A 271 -9.09 10.26 -7.18
CA PRO A 271 -8.55 10.62 -5.87
C PRO A 271 -8.78 9.55 -4.82
N GLU A 272 -7.88 9.49 -3.84
CA GLU A 272 -7.82 8.45 -2.83
C GLU A 272 -7.78 9.04 -1.41
N ARG A 273 -8.05 8.18 -0.43
CA ARG A 273 -7.88 8.44 1.00
C ARG A 273 -7.45 7.16 1.72
N ALA A 274 -7.08 7.25 2.99
CA ALA A 274 -6.88 6.07 3.81
C ALA A 274 -8.15 5.22 3.89
N GLY A 275 -8.01 3.90 4.01
CA GLY A 275 -9.15 3.00 4.16
C GLY A 275 -10.08 3.44 5.30
N ALA A 276 -11.40 3.32 5.08
CA ALA A 276 -12.44 3.94 5.91
C ALA A 276 -12.32 3.66 7.42
N ILE A 277 -11.79 2.51 7.82
CA ILE A 277 -11.59 2.16 9.22
C ILE A 277 -10.61 3.10 9.93
N ALA A 278 -9.72 3.77 9.21
CA ALA A 278 -8.81 4.77 9.79
C ALA A 278 -9.56 6.01 10.29
N ALA A 279 -10.54 6.48 9.53
CA ALA A 279 -11.42 7.57 9.95
C ALA A 279 -12.30 7.13 11.14
N ALA A 280 -12.85 5.92 11.11
CA ALA A 280 -13.65 5.35 12.20
C ALA A 280 -12.84 5.19 13.50
N ALA A 281 -11.53 4.94 13.40
CA ALA A 281 -10.62 4.89 14.55
C ALA A 281 -10.16 6.27 15.05
N GLY A 282 -10.49 7.35 14.35
CA GLY A 282 -10.04 8.71 14.67
C GLY A 282 -8.53 8.94 14.43
N VAL A 283 -7.89 8.15 13.55
CA VAL A 283 -6.46 8.28 13.21
C VAL A 283 -6.21 9.02 11.89
N ALA A 284 -7.23 9.25 11.07
CA ALA A 284 -7.15 10.08 9.87
C ALA A 284 -7.39 11.56 10.22
N ASP A 285 -6.59 12.45 9.63
CA ASP A 285 -6.77 13.89 9.74
C ASP A 285 -7.73 14.45 8.65
N ARG A 286 -7.84 15.77 8.56
CA ARG A 286 -8.68 16.46 7.57
C ARG A 286 -8.29 16.18 6.11
N THR A 287 -7.09 15.70 5.85
CA THR A 287 -6.64 15.31 4.51
C THR A 287 -7.14 13.93 4.09
N GLY A 288 -7.72 13.18 5.04
CA GLY A 288 -8.14 11.81 4.86
C GLY A 288 -7.00 10.78 4.99
N TRP A 289 -5.80 11.20 5.43
CA TRP A 289 -4.63 10.35 5.66
C TRP A 289 -4.21 10.36 7.13
N CYS A 290 -3.35 9.43 7.54
CA CYS A 290 -3.01 9.19 8.93
C CYS A 290 -1.64 9.76 9.30
N PRO A 291 -1.56 10.85 10.11
CA PRO A 291 -0.29 11.35 10.62
C PRO A 291 0.30 10.39 11.66
N ILE A 292 1.58 10.04 11.51
CA ILE A 292 2.29 9.06 12.34
C ILE A 292 3.60 9.62 12.90
N ASP A 293 4.05 9.03 13.99
CA ASP A 293 5.43 9.15 14.45
C ASP A 293 6.36 8.32 13.55
N PRO A 294 7.44 8.87 13.00
CA PRO A 294 8.26 8.18 12.00
C PRO A 294 9.17 7.09 12.59
N VAL A 295 9.29 6.98 13.93
CA VAL A 295 10.09 5.95 14.61
C VAL A 295 9.24 4.72 14.93
N THR A 296 8.02 4.95 15.42
CA THR A 296 7.14 3.90 15.95
C THR A 296 5.95 3.59 15.05
N PHE A 297 5.66 4.45 14.07
CA PHE A 297 4.42 4.47 13.30
C PHE A 297 3.15 4.65 14.16
N GLU A 298 3.29 5.04 15.44
CA GLU A 298 2.15 5.37 16.28
C GLU A 298 1.43 6.61 15.74
N SER A 299 0.09 6.56 15.75
CA SER A 299 -0.75 7.68 15.32
C SER A 299 -0.50 8.91 16.20
N LYS A 300 -0.33 10.08 15.59
CA LYS A 300 -0.27 11.36 16.31
C LYS A 300 -1.61 11.79 16.89
N LEU A 301 -2.70 11.10 16.54
CA LEU A 301 -4.06 11.44 16.96
C LEU A 301 -4.63 10.49 18.03
N GLN A 302 -4.20 9.22 18.04
CA GLN A 302 -4.72 8.19 18.96
C GLN A 302 -3.56 7.36 19.52
N PRO A 303 -3.25 7.48 20.82
CA PRO A 303 -2.21 6.68 21.47
C PRO A 303 -2.52 5.19 21.45
N GLY A 304 -1.48 4.36 21.31
CA GLY A 304 -1.60 2.89 21.30
C GLY A 304 -2.08 2.31 19.98
N ILE A 305 -2.32 3.16 18.96
CA ILE A 305 -2.67 2.75 17.60
C ILE A 305 -1.56 3.14 16.64
N HIS A 306 -1.03 2.19 15.90
CA HIS A 306 -0.01 2.37 14.88
C HIS A 306 -0.63 2.28 13.49
N VAL A 307 -0.17 3.09 12.53
CA VAL A 307 -0.68 3.06 11.15
C VAL A 307 0.47 2.90 10.18
N ILE A 308 0.37 1.90 9.31
CA ILE A 308 1.41 1.55 8.32
C ILE A 308 0.83 1.41 6.92
N GLY A 309 1.72 1.38 5.94
CA GLY A 309 1.39 1.24 4.53
C GLY A 309 0.74 2.48 3.94
N ASP A 310 -0.08 2.29 2.91
CA ASP A 310 -0.58 3.40 2.09
C ASP A 310 -1.44 4.41 2.86
N ALA A 311 -2.03 4.03 3.99
CA ALA A 311 -2.83 4.93 4.83
C ALA A 311 -1.99 5.98 5.56
N ALA A 312 -0.71 5.71 5.85
CA ALA A 312 0.15 6.57 6.64
C ALA A 312 0.68 7.78 5.86
N ILE A 313 0.81 8.93 6.54
CA ILE A 313 1.60 10.07 6.07
C ILE A 313 3.06 9.81 6.46
N ALA A 314 3.79 9.13 5.58
CA ALA A 314 5.16 8.70 5.82
C ALA A 314 6.22 9.66 5.24
N GLY A 315 5.92 10.97 5.21
CA GLY A 315 6.84 11.99 4.71
C GLY A 315 7.23 11.78 3.24
N ALA A 316 8.52 11.76 2.96
CA ALA A 316 9.06 11.54 1.61
C ALA A 316 8.94 10.09 1.12
N MET A 317 8.70 9.12 2.02
CA MET A 317 8.57 7.71 1.65
C MET A 317 7.27 7.46 0.89
N PRO A 318 7.31 6.91 -0.35
CA PRO A 318 6.11 6.76 -1.18
C PRO A 318 5.17 5.67 -0.65
N LYS A 319 3.89 5.78 -1.02
CA LYS A 319 2.88 4.74 -0.78
C LYS A 319 3.10 3.60 -1.78
N SER A 320 3.69 2.49 -1.32
CA SER A 320 4.01 1.32 -2.15
C SER A 320 4.00 0.03 -1.33
N ALA A 321 3.92 -1.12 -2.01
CA ALA A 321 4.02 -2.42 -1.35
C ALA A 321 5.37 -2.61 -0.64
N PHE A 322 6.47 -2.16 -1.26
CA PHE A 322 7.80 -2.18 -0.66
C PHE A 322 7.86 -1.35 0.63
N ALA A 323 7.37 -0.10 0.56
CA ALA A 323 7.29 0.79 1.72
C ALA A 323 6.43 0.18 2.83
N ALA A 324 5.26 -0.36 2.50
CA ALA A 324 4.35 -0.99 3.47
C ALA A 324 5.01 -2.17 4.19
N ASN A 325 5.74 -3.03 3.47
CA ASN A 325 6.49 -4.14 4.05
C ASN A 325 7.65 -3.65 4.94
N ALA A 326 8.42 -2.66 4.51
CA ALA A 326 9.50 -2.07 5.30
C ALA A 326 8.97 -1.40 6.59
N GLN A 327 7.91 -0.60 6.48
CA GLN A 327 7.23 0.04 7.62
C GLN A 327 6.69 -0.99 8.61
N ALA A 328 6.15 -2.11 8.11
CA ALA A 328 5.62 -3.18 8.93
C ALA A 328 6.66 -3.80 9.87
N LYS A 329 7.89 -4.01 9.36
CA LYS A 329 9.01 -4.56 10.16
C LYS A 329 9.43 -3.61 11.27
N VAL A 330 9.60 -2.33 10.93
CA VAL A 330 9.94 -1.28 11.89
C VAL A 330 8.84 -1.11 12.94
N CYS A 331 7.58 -1.06 12.51
CA CYS A 331 6.44 -0.94 13.41
C CYS A 331 6.33 -2.15 14.35
N ALA A 332 6.51 -3.38 13.85
CA ALA A 332 6.46 -4.59 14.66
C ALA A 332 7.56 -4.59 15.74
N ASP A 333 8.79 -4.22 15.37
CA ASP A 333 9.90 -4.09 16.33
C ASP A 333 9.62 -3.00 17.38
N ALA A 334 9.18 -1.82 16.94
CA ALA A 334 8.83 -0.72 17.85
C ALA A 334 7.70 -1.11 18.82
N VAL A 335 6.65 -1.79 18.34
CA VAL A 335 5.54 -2.29 19.16
C VAL A 335 6.04 -3.31 20.20
N ALA A 336 6.91 -4.24 19.79
CA ALA A 336 7.49 -5.21 20.72
C ALA A 336 8.31 -4.53 21.83
N GLN A 337 9.14 -3.55 21.49
CA GLN A 337 9.92 -2.77 22.45
C GLN A 337 9.02 -1.95 23.39
N LEU A 338 8.00 -1.29 22.88
CA LEU A 338 7.04 -0.52 23.69
C LEU A 338 6.25 -1.40 24.68
N LEU A 339 5.94 -2.65 24.32
CA LEU A 339 5.22 -3.57 25.17
C LEU A 339 6.04 -4.04 26.39
N VAL A 340 7.37 -4.07 26.27
CA VAL A 340 8.28 -4.38 27.40
C VAL A 340 8.85 -3.13 28.07
N GLY A 341 8.35 -1.93 27.72
CA GLY A 341 8.80 -0.66 28.31
C GLY A 341 10.16 -0.19 27.84
N SER A 342 10.68 -0.73 26.73
CA SER A 342 11.94 -0.31 26.11
C SER A 342 11.70 0.84 25.10
N ALA A 343 12.73 1.67 24.90
CA ALA A 343 12.67 2.72 23.90
C ALA A 343 12.91 2.14 22.49
N PRO A 344 12.04 2.46 21.51
CA PRO A 344 12.26 2.06 20.12
C PRO A 344 13.52 2.68 19.51
N VAL A 345 14.19 1.92 18.64
CA VAL A 345 15.40 2.37 17.93
C VAL A 345 15.01 3.20 16.71
N GLU A 346 15.72 4.30 16.46
CA GLU A 346 15.52 5.10 15.25
C GLU A 346 15.79 4.28 13.99
N PRO A 347 14.80 4.11 13.08
CA PRO A 347 14.93 3.24 11.94
C PRO A 347 15.63 3.92 10.75
N ARG A 348 16.16 3.08 9.85
CA ARG A 348 16.40 3.44 8.46
C ARG A 348 15.55 2.54 7.58
N LEU A 349 14.80 3.16 6.68
CA LEU A 349 13.91 2.46 5.76
C LEU A 349 14.41 2.63 4.33
N ILE A 350 14.13 1.63 3.52
CA ILE A 350 14.40 1.68 2.08
C ILE A 350 13.10 1.47 1.31
N ASN A 351 13.04 2.01 0.10
CA ASN A 351 12.01 1.70 -0.86
C ASN A 351 12.62 1.63 -2.25
N THR A 352 12.24 0.61 -3.02
CA THR A 352 12.55 0.52 -4.44
C THR A 352 11.27 0.32 -5.23
N CYS A 353 11.08 1.14 -6.27
CA CYS A 353 9.97 1.02 -7.20
C CYS A 353 10.49 0.68 -8.59
N TYR A 354 10.30 -0.56 -8.99
CA TYR A 354 10.48 -0.99 -10.38
C TYR A 354 9.24 -0.60 -11.19
N SER A 355 9.43 -0.28 -12.48
CA SER A 355 8.33 -0.08 -13.42
C SER A 355 8.71 -0.64 -14.78
N LYS A 356 7.88 -1.54 -15.29
CA LYS A 356 8.06 -2.10 -16.64
C LYS A 356 7.54 -1.11 -17.67
N VAL A 357 8.38 -0.73 -18.62
CA VAL A 357 8.01 0.12 -19.76
C VAL A 357 7.65 -0.70 -21.00
N ALA A 358 8.10 -1.96 -21.03
CA ALA A 358 7.71 -3.03 -21.95
C ALA A 358 8.05 -4.37 -21.29
N PRO A 359 7.58 -5.52 -21.80
CA PRO A 359 8.05 -6.84 -21.38
C PRO A 359 9.58 -6.94 -21.51
N GLY A 360 10.25 -7.40 -20.45
CA GLY A 360 11.71 -7.49 -20.40
C GLY A 360 12.45 -6.13 -20.41
N ASN A 361 11.77 -5.02 -20.17
CA ASN A 361 12.35 -3.69 -20.11
C ASN A 361 11.76 -2.91 -18.93
N ALA A 362 12.58 -2.62 -17.92
CA ALA A 362 12.16 -1.90 -16.72
C ALA A 362 13.10 -0.76 -16.36
N ILE A 363 12.58 0.13 -15.54
CA ILE A 363 13.26 1.26 -14.92
C ILE A 363 12.96 1.26 -13.43
N SER A 364 13.89 1.78 -12.62
CA SER A 364 13.75 1.78 -11.16
C SER A 364 14.06 3.13 -10.52
N VAL A 365 13.56 3.31 -9.30
CA VAL A 365 13.98 4.35 -8.36
C VAL A 365 14.08 3.74 -6.98
N ALA A 366 15.18 4.00 -6.28
CA ALA A 366 15.40 3.62 -4.90
C ALA A 366 15.56 4.87 -4.03
N GLY A 367 15.10 4.82 -2.79
CA GLY A 367 15.29 5.84 -1.77
C GLY A 367 15.60 5.21 -0.43
N VAL A 368 16.34 5.94 0.41
CA VAL A 368 16.65 5.59 1.81
C VAL A 368 16.12 6.70 2.70
N TYR A 369 15.37 6.34 3.72
CA TYR A 369 14.64 7.29 4.57
C TYR A 369 15.03 7.13 6.02
N ARG A 370 15.06 8.28 6.75
CA ARG A 370 15.24 8.30 8.19
C ARG A 370 14.31 9.35 8.83
N PRO A 371 14.01 9.22 10.14
CA PRO A 371 13.32 10.26 10.89
C PRO A 371 14.14 11.54 10.97
N VAL A 372 13.54 12.67 10.56
CA VAL A 372 14.10 14.02 10.74
C VAL A 372 12.93 14.96 11.03
N ASN A 373 13.00 15.72 12.13
CA ASN A 373 11.97 16.69 12.51
C ASN A 373 10.53 16.12 12.50
N GLY A 374 10.37 14.88 12.97
CA GLY A 374 9.06 14.23 13.08
C GLY A 374 8.45 13.72 11.76
N GLN A 375 9.27 13.55 10.71
CA GLN A 375 8.88 13.02 9.41
C GLN A 375 9.96 12.07 8.86
N LEU A 376 9.58 11.12 8.01
CA LEU A 376 10.54 10.36 7.21
C LEU A 376 11.05 11.24 6.07
N THR A 377 12.35 11.48 6.06
CA THR A 377 13.04 12.33 5.08
C THR A 377 14.00 11.47 4.26
N ASP A 378 14.07 11.72 2.96
CA ASP A 378 15.02 11.06 2.06
C ASP A 378 16.46 11.43 2.44
N ILE A 379 17.36 10.45 2.42
CA ILE A 379 18.79 10.67 2.65
C ILE A 379 19.42 10.98 1.30
N GLU A 380 19.82 12.24 1.12
CA GLU A 380 20.46 12.69 -0.11
C GLU A 380 21.66 11.80 -0.50
N GLY A 381 21.71 11.38 -1.76
CA GLY A 381 22.77 10.56 -2.30
C GLY A 381 22.75 9.09 -1.90
N ALA A 382 21.84 8.66 -1.00
CA ALA A 382 21.72 7.26 -0.60
C ALA A 382 20.76 6.44 -1.50
N GLY A 383 20.01 7.12 -2.35
CA GLY A 383 19.12 6.54 -3.34
C GLY A 383 19.60 6.81 -4.78
N GLY A 384 18.72 6.54 -5.74
CA GLY A 384 19.01 6.82 -7.14
C GLY A 384 17.96 6.27 -8.09
N THR A 385 18.14 6.55 -9.37
CA THR A 385 17.32 6.01 -10.46
C THR A 385 18.18 5.23 -11.43
N SER A 386 17.55 4.38 -12.23
CA SER A 386 18.20 3.80 -13.40
C SER A 386 18.90 4.87 -14.23
N PRO A 387 20.10 4.60 -14.81
CA PRO A 387 20.74 5.54 -15.72
C PRO A 387 19.85 5.82 -16.93
N LEU A 388 19.77 7.10 -17.37
CA LEU A 388 18.93 7.47 -18.51
C LEU A 388 19.30 6.71 -19.78
N ASN A 389 20.60 6.56 -20.03
CA ASN A 389 21.16 5.90 -21.21
C ASN A 389 21.61 4.47 -20.90
N ALA A 390 20.92 3.74 -20.03
CA ALA A 390 21.26 2.37 -19.71
C ALA A 390 21.10 1.48 -20.97
N PRO A 391 22.06 0.55 -21.22
CA PRO A 391 21.94 -0.39 -22.31
C PRO A 391 20.77 -1.37 -22.12
N ALA A 392 20.29 -1.97 -23.21
CA ALA A 392 19.15 -2.90 -23.19
C ALA A 392 19.33 -4.05 -22.20
N GLU A 393 20.56 -4.57 -22.06
CA GLU A 393 20.88 -5.62 -21.08
C GLU A 393 20.61 -5.18 -19.64
N GLN A 394 20.95 -3.95 -19.28
CA GLN A 394 20.66 -3.43 -17.95
C GLN A 394 19.15 -3.28 -17.72
N ARG A 395 18.42 -2.81 -18.73
CA ARG A 395 16.95 -2.72 -18.68
C ARG A 395 16.29 -4.09 -18.48
N ALA A 396 16.84 -5.11 -19.15
CA ALA A 396 16.40 -6.50 -18.99
C ALA A 396 16.66 -7.02 -17.57
N LYS A 397 17.84 -6.77 -17.01
CA LYS A 397 18.15 -7.12 -15.61
C LYS A 397 17.25 -6.42 -14.61
N GLU A 398 16.91 -5.16 -14.82
CA GLU A 398 15.97 -4.45 -13.95
C GLU A 398 14.56 -5.08 -14.02
N ALA A 399 14.14 -5.61 -15.17
CA ALA A 399 12.89 -6.35 -15.28
C ALA A 399 12.95 -7.69 -14.51
N GLU A 400 14.06 -8.41 -14.57
CA GLU A 400 14.31 -9.63 -13.78
C GLU A 400 14.31 -9.31 -12.27
N TYR A 401 14.93 -8.21 -11.85
CA TYR A 401 14.92 -7.77 -10.45
C TYR A 401 13.51 -7.40 -9.97
N ALA A 402 12.67 -6.82 -10.84
CA ALA A 402 11.29 -6.55 -10.53
C ALA A 402 10.51 -7.85 -10.23
N ASP A 403 10.68 -8.88 -11.08
CA ASP A 403 10.03 -10.18 -10.90
C ASP A 403 10.53 -10.88 -9.62
N ALA A 404 11.85 -10.94 -9.41
CA ALA A 404 12.46 -11.53 -8.22
C ALA A 404 12.06 -10.80 -6.92
N TRP A 405 11.93 -9.49 -6.97
CA TRP A 405 11.42 -8.70 -5.86
C TRP A 405 9.98 -9.10 -5.53
N PHE A 406 9.11 -9.22 -6.53
CA PHE A 406 7.72 -9.57 -6.29
C PHE A 406 7.57 -10.96 -5.66
N GLU A 407 8.30 -11.95 -6.15
CA GLU A 407 8.36 -13.29 -5.57
C GLU A 407 8.85 -13.25 -4.11
N THR A 408 9.87 -12.46 -3.84
CA THR A 408 10.46 -12.35 -2.51
C THR A 408 9.50 -11.69 -1.53
N ILE A 409 8.91 -10.54 -1.87
CA ILE A 409 8.02 -9.81 -0.98
C ILE A 409 6.71 -10.58 -0.72
N THR A 410 6.17 -11.27 -1.72
CA THR A 410 4.96 -12.08 -1.55
C THR A 410 5.21 -13.31 -0.69
N ARG A 411 6.33 -14.01 -0.86
CA ARG A 411 6.75 -15.11 0.00
C ARG A 411 7.02 -14.65 1.44
N GLU A 412 7.67 -13.51 1.63
CA GLU A 412 7.90 -12.96 2.97
C GLU A 412 6.59 -12.55 3.66
N THR A 413 5.64 -12.04 2.92
CA THR A 413 4.36 -11.55 3.46
C THR A 413 3.38 -12.69 3.70
N PHE A 414 3.22 -13.62 2.77
CA PHE A 414 2.13 -14.61 2.76
C PHE A 414 2.61 -16.07 2.86
N GLY A 415 3.86 -16.37 2.46
CA GLY A 415 4.43 -17.72 2.38
C GLY A 415 4.98 -18.31 3.66
#